data_e72346b0ca0029971983af9187bb3506
#
_entry.id   e72346b0ca0029971983af9187bb3506
#
_cell.length_a   1.000
_cell.length_b   1.000
_cell.length_c   1.000
_cell.angle_alpha   90.00
_cell.angle_beta   90.00
_cell.angle_gamma   90.00
#
_symmetry.space_group_name_H-M   'P 1'
#
loop_
_entity.id
_entity.type
_entity.pdbx_description
1 polymer ?
#
loop_
_entity_poly.entity_id
_entity_poly.type
_entity_poly.pdbx_seq_one_letter_code
_entity_poly.pdbx_strand_id
1 'polypeptide(L)'
;MSCCSSSSQPATFHDLTKRIDPDQKRLVNCKQVDVNQLMPLKYTWAWDYYNKGCSNHWMPNEISMQRDIELWKSNKLTAEERQVIMRNLGFFSTAESLVGNNIVLAIFKHVTNPEARQYMLRQAFEEAIHTHTFQYIVESLSLDQREIFNMYHEVNSIHDKDAFEMTLTSALMEDGFNTETTEGLQTFLKNLVGFYVIMEGIFFYSGFVMLLSFKRQNKMVGIGQQFEYIMRDESIHLNFGIDLINGIRAENPGIWTPELEAEVRAMILKAVELEVAYAQDCMPRGILGLNAGLFREYVQYIADRRFDRLNMAQEFGSQNPFPWMSEVADLSKEANFFETKVTAYQNAGALEW
;
A
#
# COMPACT_ATOMS: atom_id res chain seq x y z
N MET A 1 27.56 -29.77 -35.14
CA MET A 1 27.80 -29.48 -33.72
C MET A 1 28.67 -28.25 -33.67
N SER A 2 28.08 -27.10 -33.50
CA SER A 2 28.80 -25.83 -33.34
C SER A 2 28.38 -25.25 -32.00
N CYS A 3 29.28 -25.32 -31.02
CA CYS A 3 29.11 -24.70 -29.72
C CYS A 3 29.24 -23.17 -29.87
N CYS A 4 28.16 -22.46 -29.74
CA CYS A 4 28.20 -21.01 -29.51
C CYS A 4 28.72 -20.79 -28.08
N SER A 5 29.98 -20.40 -27.97
CA SER A 5 30.53 -19.82 -26.74
C SER A 5 30.00 -18.42 -26.55
N SER A 6 28.96 -18.24 -25.74
CA SER A 6 28.62 -16.95 -25.19
C SER A 6 29.71 -16.52 -24.22
N SER A 7 30.57 -15.61 -24.64
CA SER A 7 31.50 -14.92 -23.76
C SER A 7 30.71 -13.98 -22.84
N SER A 8 30.29 -14.49 -21.68
CA SER A 8 29.90 -13.61 -20.57
C SER A 8 31.18 -12.85 -20.17
N GLN A 9 31.19 -11.54 -20.46
CA GLN A 9 32.20 -10.67 -19.87
C GLN A 9 32.09 -10.80 -18.34
N PRO A 10 33.20 -11.06 -17.63
CA PRO A 10 33.17 -11.05 -16.18
C PRO A 10 32.68 -9.68 -15.72
N ALA A 11 31.76 -9.67 -14.77
CA ALA A 11 31.34 -8.43 -14.11
C ALA A 11 32.61 -7.68 -13.69
N THR A 12 32.77 -6.46 -14.20
CA THR A 12 33.88 -5.60 -13.82
C THR A 12 33.76 -5.34 -12.33
N PHE A 13 34.62 -5.93 -11.53
CA PHE A 13 34.77 -5.54 -10.13
C PHE A 13 35.05 -4.04 -10.11
N HIS A 14 34.16 -3.29 -9.48
CA HIS A 14 34.42 -1.87 -9.26
C HIS A 14 35.70 -1.74 -8.45
N ASP A 15 36.56 -0.81 -8.85
CA ASP A 15 37.78 -0.51 -8.14
C ASP A 15 37.45 -0.08 -6.70
N LEU A 16 37.62 -0.97 -5.75
CA LEU A 16 37.31 -0.77 -4.34
C LEU A 16 38.13 0.37 -3.70
N THR A 17 39.11 0.90 -4.41
CA THR A 17 39.92 2.05 -3.95
C THR A 17 39.24 3.39 -4.25
N LYS A 18 38.25 3.42 -5.16
CA LYS A 18 37.53 4.63 -5.49
C LYS A 18 36.40 4.87 -4.49
N ARG A 19 36.33 6.11 -3.99
CA ARG A 19 35.18 6.52 -3.19
C ARG A 19 33.94 6.55 -4.06
N ILE A 20 32.82 6.05 -3.52
CA ILE A 20 31.53 6.11 -4.18
C ILE A 20 31.07 7.57 -4.22
N ASP A 21 30.74 8.01 -5.43
CA ASP A 21 30.08 9.29 -5.66
C ASP A 21 28.55 9.08 -5.55
N PRO A 22 27.88 9.60 -4.52
CA PRO A 22 26.44 9.42 -4.35
C PRO A 22 25.65 10.02 -5.51
N ASP A 23 26.16 11.06 -6.20
CA ASP A 23 25.45 11.69 -7.31
C ASP A 23 25.26 10.75 -8.51
N GLN A 24 26.07 9.69 -8.61
CA GLN A 24 25.93 8.66 -9.63
C GLN A 24 24.85 7.62 -9.33
N LYS A 25 24.30 7.57 -8.12
CA LYS A 25 23.20 6.70 -7.78
C LYS A 25 21.92 7.12 -8.53
N ARG A 26 21.17 6.13 -9.00
CA ARG A 26 19.86 6.31 -9.64
C ARG A 26 18.84 5.38 -9.01
N LEU A 27 17.56 5.75 -9.08
CA LEU A 27 16.47 4.94 -8.56
C LEU A 27 16.29 3.65 -9.36
N VAL A 28 16.39 3.76 -10.69
CA VAL A 28 16.35 2.62 -11.63
C VAL A 28 17.57 2.67 -12.57
N ASN A 29 17.93 1.52 -13.14
CA ASN A 29 19.00 1.41 -14.15
C ASN A 29 20.36 1.97 -13.68
N CYS A 30 20.68 1.88 -12.38
CA CYS A 30 21.97 2.30 -11.87
C CYS A 30 23.06 1.31 -12.30
N LYS A 31 24.02 1.80 -13.13
CA LYS A 31 25.15 1.01 -13.65
C LYS A 31 26.52 1.49 -13.14
N GLN A 32 26.54 2.63 -12.45
CA GLN A 32 27.77 3.31 -12.03
C GLN A 32 28.15 3.01 -10.57
N VAL A 33 27.22 2.59 -9.76
CA VAL A 33 27.40 2.33 -8.33
C VAL A 33 26.86 0.93 -8.01
N ASP A 34 27.54 0.22 -7.13
CA ASP A 34 27.08 -1.08 -6.63
C ASP A 34 25.75 -0.88 -5.87
N VAL A 35 24.71 -1.60 -6.29
CA VAL A 35 23.37 -1.57 -5.70
C VAL A 35 23.34 -2.05 -4.24
N ASN A 36 24.37 -2.75 -3.78
CA ASN A 36 24.51 -3.17 -2.39
C ASN A 36 25.20 -2.14 -1.49
N GLN A 37 25.71 -1.03 -2.10
CA GLN A 37 26.44 -0.01 -1.36
C GLN A 37 25.48 1.08 -0.87
N LEU A 38 25.04 0.94 0.38
CA LEU A 38 24.08 1.87 0.98
C LEU A 38 24.69 3.26 1.20
N MET A 39 25.85 3.33 1.85
CA MET A 39 26.51 4.62 2.18
C MET A 39 27.55 5.00 1.13
N PRO A 40 27.69 6.28 0.82
CA PRO A 40 26.91 7.44 1.30
C PRO A 40 25.51 7.50 0.67
N LEU A 41 24.55 8.09 1.39
CA LEU A 41 23.17 8.23 0.92
C LEU A 41 23.08 9.35 -0.14
N LYS A 42 22.24 9.12 -1.17
CA LYS A 42 21.75 10.15 -2.10
C LYS A 42 20.28 10.46 -1.80
N TYR A 43 19.46 9.44 -1.70
CA TYR A 43 18.01 9.55 -1.49
C TYR A 43 17.70 9.44 0.00
N THR A 44 18.05 10.50 0.76
CA THR A 44 17.78 10.56 2.21
C THR A 44 16.30 10.38 2.54
N TRP A 45 15.39 10.85 1.66
CA TRP A 45 13.96 10.65 1.83
C TRP A 45 13.56 9.16 1.87
N ALA A 46 14.18 8.30 1.06
CA ALA A 46 13.91 6.85 1.09
C ALA A 46 14.41 6.22 2.40
N TRP A 47 15.56 6.68 2.90
CA TRP A 47 16.07 6.27 4.21
C TRP A 47 15.17 6.75 5.36
N ASP A 48 14.59 7.93 5.25
CA ASP A 48 13.64 8.46 6.24
C ASP A 48 12.35 7.63 6.27
N TYR A 49 11.86 7.12 5.13
CA TYR A 49 10.75 6.17 5.11
C TYR A 49 11.10 4.85 5.79
N TYR A 50 12.29 4.32 5.58
CA TYR A 50 12.75 3.14 6.31
C TYR A 50 12.73 3.36 7.82
N ASN A 51 13.25 4.47 8.30
CA ASN A 51 13.24 4.81 9.71
C ASN A 51 11.82 4.98 10.27
N LYS A 52 10.92 5.61 9.52
CA LYS A 52 9.51 5.76 9.90
C LYS A 52 8.81 4.41 10.00
N GLY A 53 8.98 3.54 9.01
CA GLY A 53 8.44 2.18 9.05
C GLY A 53 8.97 1.39 10.24
N CYS A 54 10.27 1.46 10.51
CA CYS A 54 10.86 0.78 11.68
C CYS A 54 10.31 1.29 13.01
N SER A 55 9.95 2.58 13.12
CA SER A 55 9.37 3.14 14.34
C SER A 55 7.88 2.80 14.52
N ASN A 56 7.18 2.35 13.48
CA ASN A 56 5.79 1.90 13.55
C ASN A 56 5.70 0.38 13.76
N HIS A 57 6.46 -0.16 14.69
CA HIS A 57 6.46 -1.59 14.97
C HIS A 57 5.25 -2.00 15.81
N TRP A 58 4.50 -3.01 15.33
CA TRP A 58 3.34 -3.59 16.01
C TRP A 58 3.14 -5.04 15.57
N MET A 59 2.34 -5.81 16.34
CA MET A 59 1.97 -7.18 16.00
C MET A 59 0.48 -7.41 16.30
N PRO A 60 -0.26 -8.12 15.42
CA PRO A 60 -1.71 -8.32 15.56
C PRO A 60 -2.12 -8.94 16.89
N ASN A 61 -1.38 -9.94 17.35
CA ASN A 61 -1.67 -10.68 18.58
C ASN A 61 -1.38 -9.89 19.88
N GLU A 62 -0.81 -8.70 19.79
CA GLU A 62 -0.68 -7.78 20.93
C GLU A 62 -1.97 -6.96 21.15
N ILE A 63 -2.88 -6.98 20.16
CA ILE A 63 -4.15 -6.25 20.20
C ILE A 63 -5.26 -7.21 20.67
N SER A 64 -5.94 -6.85 21.75
CA SER A 64 -7.00 -7.69 22.31
C SER A 64 -8.25 -7.68 21.45
N MET A 65 -8.69 -8.87 21.05
CA MET A 65 -9.95 -9.10 20.33
C MET A 65 -11.12 -9.49 21.26
N GLN A 66 -10.92 -9.53 22.57
CA GLN A 66 -11.92 -10.06 23.52
C GLN A 66 -13.28 -9.36 23.42
N ARG A 67 -13.30 -8.03 23.37
CA ARG A 67 -14.53 -7.23 23.24
C ARG A 67 -15.22 -7.47 21.91
N ASP A 68 -14.46 -7.65 20.85
CA ASP A 68 -14.97 -7.89 19.51
C ASP A 68 -15.58 -9.28 19.40
N ILE A 69 -14.95 -10.30 20.01
CA ILE A 69 -15.48 -11.67 20.12
C ILE A 69 -16.82 -11.68 20.87
N GLU A 70 -16.92 -10.99 22.00
CA GLU A 70 -18.15 -10.89 22.79
C GLU A 70 -19.26 -10.18 21.99
N LEU A 71 -18.92 -9.09 21.31
CA LEU A 71 -19.86 -8.36 20.46
C LEU A 71 -20.31 -9.20 19.26
N TRP A 72 -19.37 -9.89 18.60
CA TRP A 72 -19.66 -10.76 17.47
C TRP A 72 -20.59 -11.92 17.83
N LYS A 73 -20.42 -12.54 19.00
CA LYS A 73 -21.28 -13.60 19.51
C LYS A 73 -22.64 -13.11 20.00
N SER A 74 -22.78 -11.81 20.21
CA SER A 74 -24.05 -11.20 20.65
C SER A 74 -24.98 -10.93 19.46
N ASN A 75 -26.24 -10.60 19.75
CA ASN A 75 -27.21 -10.13 18.75
C ASN A 75 -27.18 -8.59 18.57
N LYS A 76 -26.11 -7.91 19.00
CA LYS A 76 -26.01 -6.45 18.96
C LYS A 76 -25.50 -5.89 17.64
N LEU A 77 -24.88 -6.72 16.80
CA LEU A 77 -24.52 -6.36 15.42
C LEU A 77 -25.65 -6.76 14.47
N THR A 78 -26.05 -5.86 13.59
CA THR A 78 -27.01 -6.18 12.53
C THR A 78 -26.39 -7.09 11.47
N ALA A 79 -27.22 -7.69 10.62
CA ALA A 79 -26.73 -8.51 9.52
C ALA A 79 -25.87 -7.68 8.53
N GLU A 80 -26.29 -6.44 8.29
CA GLU A 80 -25.56 -5.50 7.44
C GLU A 80 -24.20 -5.12 8.04
N GLU A 81 -24.12 -4.87 9.34
CA GLU A 81 -22.85 -4.59 10.01
C GLU A 81 -21.87 -5.77 9.91
N ARG A 82 -22.37 -6.99 10.08
CA ARG A 82 -21.58 -8.21 9.91
C ARG A 82 -21.10 -8.36 8.46
N GLN A 83 -21.98 -8.11 7.49
CA GLN A 83 -21.65 -8.17 6.07
C GLN A 83 -20.52 -7.21 5.72
N VAL A 84 -20.55 -5.97 6.21
CA VAL A 84 -19.48 -4.98 5.96
C VAL A 84 -18.15 -5.49 6.50
N ILE A 85 -18.12 -6.04 7.73
CA ILE A 85 -16.88 -6.58 8.29
C ILE A 85 -16.36 -7.75 7.44
N MET A 86 -17.21 -8.71 7.10
CA MET A 86 -16.82 -9.88 6.30
C MET A 86 -16.34 -9.49 4.90
N ARG A 87 -17.04 -8.57 4.22
CA ARG A 87 -16.66 -8.08 2.89
C ARG A 87 -15.28 -7.41 2.90
N ASN A 88 -15.02 -6.58 3.91
CA ASN A 88 -13.71 -5.93 4.04
C ASN A 88 -12.61 -6.95 4.35
N LEU A 89 -12.83 -7.91 5.23
CA LEU A 89 -11.87 -8.99 5.49
C LEU A 89 -11.59 -9.80 4.22
N GLY A 90 -12.63 -10.13 3.44
CA GLY A 90 -12.49 -10.84 2.16
C GLY A 90 -11.68 -10.06 1.12
N PHE A 91 -11.91 -8.75 1.01
CA PHE A 91 -11.14 -7.90 0.11
C PHE A 91 -9.68 -7.77 0.56
N PHE A 92 -9.44 -7.28 1.77
CA PHE A 92 -8.07 -7.01 2.25
C PHE A 92 -7.20 -8.27 2.28
N SER A 93 -7.75 -9.43 2.66
CA SER A 93 -6.95 -10.66 2.74
C SER A 93 -6.35 -11.09 1.39
N THR A 94 -7.02 -10.81 0.28
CA THR A 94 -6.50 -11.09 -1.06
C THR A 94 -5.61 -9.96 -1.54
N ALA A 95 -6.05 -8.71 -1.37
CA ALA A 95 -5.32 -7.52 -1.79
C ALA A 95 -3.90 -7.48 -1.21
N GLU A 96 -3.74 -7.68 0.09
CA GLU A 96 -2.44 -7.68 0.77
C GLU A 96 -1.50 -8.81 0.30
N SER A 97 -2.07 -9.96 -0.05
CA SER A 97 -1.27 -11.04 -0.64
C SER A 97 -0.75 -10.67 -2.04
N LEU A 98 -1.57 -9.98 -2.85
CA LEU A 98 -1.14 -9.46 -4.15
C LEU A 98 -0.08 -8.37 -3.99
N VAL A 99 -0.27 -7.47 -3.02
CA VAL A 99 0.67 -6.39 -2.69
C VAL A 99 2.03 -6.94 -2.33
N GLY A 100 2.12 -7.83 -1.33
CA GLY A 100 3.37 -8.42 -0.90
C GLY A 100 4.12 -9.16 -2.02
N ASN A 101 3.38 -9.93 -2.85
CA ASN A 101 3.97 -10.61 -4.00
C ASN A 101 4.49 -9.63 -5.06
N ASN A 102 3.74 -8.57 -5.37
CA ASN A 102 4.13 -7.60 -6.39
C ASN A 102 5.40 -6.83 -6.00
N ILE A 103 5.54 -6.44 -4.72
CA ILE A 103 6.79 -5.81 -4.22
C ILE A 103 7.99 -6.70 -4.54
N VAL A 104 7.94 -7.95 -4.07
CA VAL A 104 9.11 -8.85 -4.09
C VAL A 104 9.41 -9.37 -5.49
N LEU A 105 8.39 -9.80 -6.23
CA LEU A 105 8.55 -10.51 -7.50
C LEU A 105 8.61 -9.57 -8.71
N ALA A 106 7.97 -8.41 -8.64
CA ALA A 106 7.85 -7.50 -9.78
C ALA A 106 8.68 -6.21 -9.60
N ILE A 107 8.42 -5.42 -8.56
CA ILE A 107 8.98 -4.07 -8.45
C ILE A 107 10.44 -4.08 -8.00
N PHE A 108 10.77 -4.85 -6.96
CA PHE A 108 12.07 -4.81 -6.27
C PHE A 108 13.27 -5.01 -7.22
N LYS A 109 13.15 -5.90 -8.20
CA LYS A 109 14.24 -6.20 -9.14
C LYS A 109 14.62 -5.01 -10.03
N HIS A 110 13.67 -4.10 -10.30
CA HIS A 110 13.88 -2.94 -11.18
C HIS A 110 14.33 -1.68 -10.43
N VAL A 111 14.08 -1.60 -9.14
CA VAL A 111 14.62 -0.51 -8.30
C VAL A 111 16.06 -0.84 -7.95
N THR A 112 17.01 -0.03 -8.44
CA THR A 112 18.46 -0.28 -8.26
C THR A 112 19.09 0.62 -7.21
N ASN A 113 18.34 1.50 -6.59
CA ASN A 113 18.82 2.34 -5.50
C ASN A 113 18.82 1.60 -4.16
N PRO A 114 19.95 1.54 -3.44
CA PRO A 114 20.04 0.82 -2.18
C PRO A 114 19.12 1.36 -1.07
N GLU A 115 18.96 2.67 -0.97
CA GLU A 115 18.11 3.32 0.05
C GLU A 115 16.64 2.95 -0.16
N ALA A 116 16.17 3.01 -1.42
CA ALA A 116 14.81 2.61 -1.78
C ALA A 116 14.58 1.11 -1.56
N ARG A 117 15.54 0.25 -1.92
CA ARG A 117 15.48 -1.20 -1.65
C ARG A 117 15.39 -1.51 -0.17
N GLN A 118 16.12 -0.77 0.68
CA GLN A 118 16.05 -0.97 2.12
C GLN A 118 14.65 -0.70 2.65
N TYR A 119 13.98 0.35 2.17
CA TYR A 119 12.59 0.60 2.55
C TYR A 119 11.63 -0.45 1.99
N MET A 120 11.77 -0.85 0.73
CA MET A 120 10.91 -1.88 0.12
C MET A 120 10.97 -3.23 0.87
N LEU A 121 12.12 -3.60 1.45
CA LEU A 121 12.22 -4.77 2.33
C LEU A 121 11.42 -4.57 3.62
N ARG A 122 11.43 -3.36 4.17
CA ARG A 122 10.61 -3.03 5.34
C ARG A 122 9.13 -3.07 4.98
N GLN A 123 8.73 -2.50 3.86
CA GLN A 123 7.35 -2.55 3.35
C GLN A 123 6.88 -3.99 3.18
N ALA A 124 7.65 -4.84 2.51
CA ALA A 124 7.30 -6.26 2.34
C ALA A 124 7.11 -7.01 3.67
N PHE A 125 7.82 -6.61 4.72
CA PHE A 125 7.62 -7.13 6.06
C PHE A 125 6.29 -6.62 6.68
N GLU A 126 5.93 -5.36 6.45
CA GLU A 126 4.67 -4.78 6.91
C GLU A 126 3.46 -5.48 6.26
N GLU A 127 3.53 -5.80 4.95
CA GLU A 127 2.50 -6.59 4.27
C GLU A 127 2.31 -8.00 4.86
N ALA A 128 3.40 -8.61 5.32
CA ALA A 128 3.29 -9.89 6.03
C ALA A 128 2.59 -9.75 7.39
N ILE A 129 2.75 -8.62 8.09
CA ILE A 129 2.01 -8.30 9.32
C ILE A 129 0.52 -8.06 8.99
N HIS A 130 0.21 -7.36 7.90
CA HIS A 130 -1.16 -7.13 7.46
C HIS A 130 -1.87 -8.44 7.14
N THR A 131 -1.24 -9.33 6.38
CA THR A 131 -1.76 -10.67 6.09
C THR A 131 -2.02 -11.47 7.38
N HIS A 132 -1.08 -11.45 8.34
CA HIS A 132 -1.26 -12.06 9.66
C HIS A 132 -2.45 -11.44 10.43
N THR A 133 -2.66 -10.14 10.28
CA THR A 133 -3.78 -9.43 10.90
C THR A 133 -5.13 -10.00 10.46
N PHE A 134 -5.33 -10.21 9.16
CA PHE A 134 -6.60 -10.75 8.67
C PHE A 134 -6.83 -12.17 9.12
N GLN A 135 -5.81 -13.01 9.11
CA GLN A 135 -5.89 -14.36 9.68
C GLN A 135 -6.26 -14.30 11.17
N TYR A 136 -5.59 -13.49 11.95
CA TYR A 136 -5.83 -13.33 13.38
C TYR A 136 -7.27 -12.86 13.69
N ILE A 137 -7.81 -11.91 12.90
CA ILE A 137 -9.20 -11.45 13.05
C ILE A 137 -10.17 -12.57 12.71
N VAL A 138 -10.01 -13.25 11.58
CA VAL A 138 -10.87 -14.33 11.10
C VAL A 138 -10.93 -15.46 12.13
N GLU A 139 -9.79 -15.88 12.66
CA GLU A 139 -9.70 -16.92 13.70
C GLU A 139 -10.33 -16.46 15.02
N SER A 140 -10.05 -15.24 15.47
CA SER A 140 -10.59 -14.67 16.71
C SER A 140 -12.11 -14.62 16.70
N LEU A 141 -12.72 -14.23 15.58
CA LEU A 141 -14.18 -14.17 15.42
C LEU A 141 -14.80 -15.54 15.09
N SER A 142 -14.00 -16.58 14.90
CA SER A 142 -14.44 -17.91 14.46
C SER A 142 -15.24 -17.88 13.16
N LEU A 143 -14.80 -17.07 12.20
CA LEU A 143 -15.37 -17.00 10.86
C LEU A 143 -14.96 -18.22 10.02
N ASP A 144 -15.78 -18.59 9.04
CA ASP A 144 -15.39 -19.60 8.07
C ASP A 144 -14.29 -19.03 7.14
N GLN A 145 -13.08 -19.55 7.29
CA GLN A 145 -11.93 -19.12 6.50
C GLN A 145 -12.16 -19.29 5.00
N ARG A 146 -12.87 -20.36 4.59
CA ARG A 146 -13.15 -20.62 3.17
C ARG A 146 -14.10 -19.58 2.61
N GLU A 147 -15.12 -19.18 3.37
CA GLU A 147 -16.05 -18.14 2.97
C GLU A 147 -15.31 -16.81 2.80
N ILE A 148 -14.50 -16.40 3.80
CA ILE A 148 -13.80 -15.11 3.75
C ILE A 148 -12.75 -15.08 2.62
N PHE A 149 -11.85 -16.05 2.59
CA PHE A 149 -10.74 -16.04 1.64
C PHE A 149 -11.13 -16.43 0.20
N ASN A 150 -12.38 -16.85 -0.03
CA ASN A 150 -12.89 -17.11 -1.37
C ASN A 150 -13.73 -15.94 -1.95
N MET A 151 -13.94 -14.87 -1.20
CA MET A 151 -14.79 -13.73 -1.63
C MET A 151 -14.28 -13.06 -2.91
N TYR A 152 -12.98 -13.09 -3.18
CA TYR A 152 -12.42 -12.53 -4.42
C TYR A 152 -12.91 -13.27 -5.69
N HIS A 153 -13.40 -14.51 -5.56
CA HIS A 153 -14.06 -15.25 -6.63
C HIS A 153 -15.58 -15.05 -6.65
N GLU A 154 -16.19 -14.94 -5.46
CA GLU A 154 -17.65 -15.01 -5.32
C GLU A 154 -18.32 -13.63 -5.31
N VAL A 155 -17.56 -12.57 -5.00
CA VAL A 155 -18.07 -11.20 -4.87
C VAL A 155 -17.58 -10.35 -6.03
N ASN A 156 -18.48 -10.03 -6.96
CA ASN A 156 -18.12 -9.33 -8.19
C ASN A 156 -17.36 -8.02 -7.95
N SER A 157 -17.76 -7.22 -6.95
CA SER A 157 -17.11 -5.96 -6.68
C SER A 157 -15.67 -6.11 -6.16
N ILE A 158 -15.36 -7.21 -5.46
CA ILE A 158 -14.00 -7.56 -5.04
C ILE A 158 -13.22 -8.10 -6.25
N HIS A 159 -13.80 -9.06 -6.96
CA HIS A 159 -13.20 -9.66 -8.15
C HIS A 159 -12.79 -8.59 -9.18
N ASP A 160 -13.65 -7.61 -9.45
CA ASP A 160 -13.38 -6.59 -10.46
C ASP A 160 -12.21 -5.66 -10.07
N LYS A 161 -12.04 -5.37 -8.77
CA LYS A 161 -10.89 -4.62 -8.25
C LYS A 161 -9.60 -5.43 -8.42
N ASP A 162 -9.60 -6.69 -7.97
CA ASP A 162 -8.44 -7.58 -8.05
C ASP A 162 -8.04 -7.86 -9.52
N ALA A 163 -9.02 -8.13 -10.39
CA ALA A 163 -8.78 -8.33 -11.80
C ALA A 163 -8.18 -7.08 -12.47
N PHE A 164 -8.67 -5.90 -12.12
CA PHE A 164 -8.12 -4.65 -12.62
C PHE A 164 -6.67 -4.46 -12.17
N GLU A 165 -6.36 -4.67 -10.89
CA GLU A 165 -5.01 -4.56 -10.36
C GLU A 165 -4.05 -5.56 -11.05
N MET A 166 -4.47 -6.80 -11.24
CA MET A 166 -3.67 -7.79 -11.96
C MET A 166 -3.32 -7.35 -13.39
N THR A 167 -4.22 -6.64 -14.08
CA THR A 167 -3.89 -6.10 -15.41
C THR A 167 -2.81 -5.04 -15.39
N LEU A 168 -2.70 -4.28 -14.28
CA LEU A 168 -1.71 -3.22 -14.13
C LEU A 168 -0.32 -3.77 -13.75
N THR A 169 -0.28 -4.90 -13.05
CA THR A 169 0.96 -5.43 -12.44
C THR A 169 1.61 -6.57 -13.22
N SER A 170 0.86 -7.31 -14.03
CA SER A 170 1.33 -8.51 -14.73
C SER A 170 2.48 -8.28 -15.71
N ALA A 171 2.51 -7.12 -16.36
CA ALA A 171 3.52 -6.81 -17.39
C ALA A 171 4.97 -6.88 -16.88
N LEU A 172 5.21 -6.59 -15.59
CA LEU A 172 6.56 -6.64 -15.01
C LEU A 172 7.08 -8.07 -14.80
N MET A 173 6.18 -9.06 -14.82
CA MET A 173 6.54 -10.47 -14.64
C MET A 173 6.84 -11.18 -15.97
N GLU A 174 6.61 -10.51 -17.10
CA GLU A 174 6.88 -11.07 -18.42
C GLU A 174 8.37 -11.30 -18.64
N ASP A 175 8.69 -12.42 -19.32
CA ASP A 175 10.07 -12.73 -19.68
C ASP A 175 10.64 -11.65 -20.62
N GLY A 176 11.81 -11.12 -20.24
CA GLY A 176 12.48 -10.10 -21.02
C GLY A 176 12.06 -8.66 -20.72
N PHE A 177 11.09 -8.44 -19.81
CA PHE A 177 10.75 -7.09 -19.37
C PHE A 177 11.98 -6.38 -18.77
N ASN A 178 12.23 -5.14 -19.20
CA ASN A 178 13.29 -4.31 -18.66
C ASN A 178 12.90 -2.83 -18.70
N THR A 179 13.54 -2.03 -17.86
CA THR A 179 13.30 -0.59 -17.72
C THR A 179 14.30 0.26 -18.49
N GLU A 180 15.11 -0.32 -19.36
CA GLU A 180 16.15 0.40 -20.11
C GLU A 180 15.57 1.12 -21.34
N THR A 181 14.44 0.64 -21.86
CA THR A 181 13.72 1.29 -22.96
C THR A 181 12.72 2.32 -22.44
N THR A 182 12.35 3.29 -23.27
CA THR A 182 11.31 4.26 -22.93
C THR A 182 9.98 3.58 -22.62
N GLU A 183 9.57 2.65 -23.47
CA GLU A 183 8.31 1.88 -23.28
C GLU A 183 8.34 1.05 -22.00
N GLY A 184 9.46 0.37 -21.72
CA GLY A 184 9.60 -0.42 -20.50
C GLY A 184 9.57 0.46 -19.25
N LEU A 185 10.23 1.63 -19.28
CA LEU A 185 10.21 2.55 -18.14
C LEU A 185 8.81 3.18 -17.94
N GLN A 186 8.10 3.51 -19.02
CA GLN A 186 6.70 3.98 -18.94
C GLN A 186 5.77 2.90 -18.39
N THR A 187 5.95 1.65 -18.81
CA THR A 187 5.19 0.50 -18.26
C THR A 187 5.49 0.30 -16.79
N PHE A 188 6.75 0.44 -16.37
CA PHE A 188 7.13 0.40 -14.96
C PHE A 188 6.47 1.51 -14.15
N LEU A 189 6.46 2.74 -14.65
CA LEU A 189 5.77 3.87 -14.00
C LEU A 189 4.26 3.63 -13.87
N LYS A 190 3.60 3.07 -14.90
CA LYS A 190 2.18 2.69 -14.81
C LYS A 190 1.94 1.61 -13.74
N ASN A 191 2.83 0.62 -13.63
CA ASN A 191 2.75 -0.38 -12.59
C ASN A 191 2.90 0.23 -11.19
N LEU A 192 3.86 1.14 -10.99
CA LEU A 192 4.02 1.85 -9.72
C LEU A 192 2.77 2.68 -9.36
N VAL A 193 2.12 3.29 -10.35
CA VAL A 193 0.84 3.99 -10.14
C VAL A 193 -0.26 2.99 -9.76
N GLY A 194 -0.37 1.87 -10.46
CA GLY A 194 -1.33 0.80 -10.12
C GLY A 194 -1.15 0.35 -8.68
N PHE A 195 0.07 0.03 -8.32
CA PHE A 195 0.42 -0.49 -7.01
C PHE A 195 0.25 0.54 -5.88
N TYR A 196 1.03 1.63 -5.90
CA TYR A 196 1.06 2.58 -4.79
C TYR A 196 -0.12 3.55 -4.78
N VAL A 197 -0.54 4.04 -5.96
CA VAL A 197 -1.54 5.11 -6.03
C VAL A 197 -2.96 4.54 -6.08
N ILE A 198 -3.17 3.45 -6.80
CA ILE A 198 -4.50 2.85 -6.96
C ILE A 198 -4.77 1.85 -5.84
N MET A 199 -3.96 0.79 -5.69
CA MET A 199 -4.21 -0.25 -4.69
C MET A 199 -4.14 0.33 -3.27
N GLU A 200 -2.99 0.80 -2.85
CA GLU A 200 -2.77 1.32 -1.50
C GLU A 200 -3.36 2.73 -1.31
N GLY A 201 -3.44 3.53 -2.39
CA GLY A 201 -3.85 4.92 -2.34
C GLY A 201 -5.33 5.20 -2.58
N ILE A 202 -6.10 4.28 -3.16
CA ILE A 202 -7.53 4.43 -3.45
C ILE A 202 -8.33 3.23 -2.93
N PHE A 203 -7.98 1.99 -3.31
CA PHE A 203 -8.78 0.79 -3.06
C PHE A 203 -8.90 0.41 -1.59
N PHE A 204 -7.99 0.83 -0.74
CA PHE A 204 -8.05 0.56 0.71
C PHE A 204 -8.91 1.57 1.47
N TYR A 205 -9.12 2.76 0.91
CA TYR A 205 -9.65 3.89 1.67
C TYR A 205 -11.13 3.77 2.05
N SER A 206 -11.99 3.18 1.21
CA SER A 206 -13.37 2.89 1.61
C SER A 206 -13.43 1.88 2.75
N GLY A 207 -12.60 0.84 2.69
CA GLY A 207 -12.50 -0.16 3.74
C GLY A 207 -12.05 0.44 5.08
N PHE A 208 -11.05 1.33 5.06
CA PHE A 208 -10.62 2.05 6.26
C PHE A 208 -11.75 2.87 6.87
N VAL A 209 -12.48 3.66 6.07
CA VAL A 209 -13.65 4.41 6.57
C VAL A 209 -14.68 3.49 7.20
N MET A 210 -15.01 2.38 6.52
CA MET A 210 -16.01 1.42 7.01
C MET A 210 -15.61 0.85 8.37
N LEU A 211 -14.41 0.29 8.48
CA LEU A 211 -13.98 -0.42 9.68
C LEU A 211 -13.67 0.53 10.85
N LEU A 212 -13.06 1.67 10.58
CA LEU A 212 -12.81 2.68 11.60
C LEU A 212 -14.10 3.36 12.09
N SER A 213 -15.16 3.39 11.29
CA SER A 213 -16.49 3.87 11.73
C SER A 213 -17.09 3.00 12.82
N PHE A 214 -16.85 1.68 12.83
CA PHE A 214 -17.24 0.82 13.94
C PHE A 214 -16.53 1.23 15.24
N LYS A 215 -15.22 1.43 15.19
CA LYS A 215 -14.45 1.87 16.37
C LYS A 215 -14.95 3.20 16.91
N ARG A 216 -15.29 4.18 16.04
CA ARG A 216 -15.87 5.46 16.46
C ARG A 216 -17.18 5.31 17.21
N GLN A 217 -17.93 4.24 16.96
CA GLN A 217 -19.15 3.90 17.70
C GLN A 217 -18.91 2.92 18.85
N ASN A 218 -17.67 2.75 19.26
CA ASN A 218 -17.26 1.80 20.31
C ASN A 218 -17.67 0.35 20.01
N LYS A 219 -17.74 -0.02 18.72
CA LYS A 219 -17.95 -1.38 18.22
C LYS A 219 -16.68 -1.88 17.55
N MET A 220 -16.41 -3.19 17.58
CA MET A 220 -15.27 -3.83 16.92
C MET A 220 -13.96 -3.07 17.13
N VAL A 221 -13.67 -2.75 18.39
CA VAL A 221 -12.56 -1.86 18.77
C VAL A 221 -11.21 -2.48 18.48
N GLY A 222 -11.07 -3.79 18.66
CA GLY A 222 -9.83 -4.52 18.33
C GLY A 222 -9.54 -4.50 16.83
N ILE A 223 -10.54 -4.77 15.98
CA ILE A 223 -10.43 -4.61 14.53
C ILE A 223 -10.03 -3.18 14.20
N GLY A 224 -10.77 -2.20 14.72
CA GLY A 224 -10.49 -0.80 14.43
C GLY A 224 -9.08 -0.37 14.84
N GLN A 225 -8.55 -0.87 15.95
CA GLN A 225 -7.17 -0.59 16.36
C GLN A 225 -6.14 -1.19 15.41
N GLN A 226 -6.35 -2.42 14.94
CA GLN A 226 -5.48 -3.04 13.94
C GLN A 226 -5.50 -2.25 12.64
N PHE A 227 -6.69 -1.83 12.18
CA PHE A 227 -6.81 -1.03 10.96
C PHE A 227 -6.24 0.40 11.08
N GLU A 228 -6.13 0.98 12.27
CA GLU A 228 -5.37 2.21 12.47
C GLU A 228 -3.87 2.02 12.23
N TYR A 229 -3.32 0.89 12.66
CA TYR A 229 -1.92 0.56 12.40
C TYR A 229 -1.68 0.28 10.91
N ILE A 230 -2.53 -0.53 10.27
CA ILE A 230 -2.46 -0.78 8.82
C ILE A 230 -2.54 0.55 8.06
N MET A 231 -3.54 1.40 8.30
CA MET A 231 -3.70 2.66 7.58
C MET A 231 -2.48 3.60 7.74
N ARG A 232 -1.79 3.53 8.87
CA ARG A 232 -0.54 4.27 9.10
C ARG A 232 0.59 3.74 8.21
N ASP A 233 0.75 2.41 8.15
CA ASP A 233 1.73 1.77 7.28
C ASP A 233 1.42 2.09 5.81
N GLU A 234 0.16 1.94 5.37
CA GLU A 234 -0.28 2.26 4.01
C GLU A 234 -0.07 3.73 3.63
N SER A 235 -0.20 4.64 4.59
CA SER A 235 0.10 6.06 4.36
C SER A 235 1.59 6.29 4.08
N ILE A 236 2.47 5.52 4.71
CA ILE A 236 3.91 5.56 4.47
C ILE A 236 4.25 4.94 3.12
N HIS A 237 3.65 3.78 2.80
CA HIS A 237 3.81 3.06 1.53
C HIS A 237 3.44 3.95 0.34
N LEU A 238 2.24 4.51 0.36
CA LEU A 238 1.75 5.44 -0.66
C LEU A 238 2.69 6.63 -0.88
N ASN A 239 3.11 7.27 0.20
CA ASN A 239 3.99 8.45 0.09
C ASN A 239 5.36 8.07 -0.49
N PHE A 240 5.93 6.95 -0.07
CA PHE A 240 7.15 6.42 -0.68
C PHE A 240 6.97 6.14 -2.17
N GLY A 241 5.89 5.48 -2.56
CA GLY A 241 5.61 5.16 -3.95
C GLY A 241 5.47 6.40 -4.83
N ILE A 242 4.77 7.43 -4.34
CA ILE A 242 4.67 8.72 -5.06
C ILE A 242 6.03 9.39 -5.20
N ASP A 243 6.84 9.40 -4.15
CA ASP A 243 8.18 9.99 -4.20
C ASP A 243 9.11 9.18 -5.12
N LEU A 244 8.96 7.86 -5.16
CA LEU A 244 9.68 7.00 -6.12
C LEU A 244 9.27 7.32 -7.56
N ILE A 245 7.97 7.43 -7.87
CA ILE A 245 7.47 7.80 -9.19
C ILE A 245 8.00 9.16 -9.61
N ASN A 246 7.88 10.18 -8.76
CA ASN A 246 8.33 11.53 -9.05
C ASN A 246 9.87 11.61 -9.18
N GLY A 247 10.60 10.84 -8.38
CA GLY A 247 12.06 10.72 -8.47
C GLY A 247 12.50 10.11 -9.81
N ILE A 248 11.85 9.02 -10.26
CA ILE A 248 12.13 8.42 -11.57
C ILE A 248 11.83 9.39 -12.70
N ARG A 249 10.72 10.13 -12.61
CA ARG A 249 10.38 11.20 -13.58
C ARG A 249 11.45 12.28 -13.64
N ALA A 250 11.95 12.73 -12.49
CA ALA A 250 13.00 13.72 -12.39
C ALA A 250 14.35 13.23 -12.98
N GLU A 251 14.66 11.95 -12.80
CA GLU A 251 15.87 11.34 -13.38
C GLU A 251 15.79 11.10 -14.89
N ASN A 252 14.58 11.08 -15.46
CA ASN A 252 14.33 10.78 -16.86
C ASN A 252 13.43 11.85 -17.50
N PRO A 253 13.95 13.09 -17.75
CA PRO A 253 13.18 14.16 -18.35
C PRO A 253 12.53 13.73 -19.67
N GLY A 254 11.23 14.04 -19.83
CA GLY A 254 10.44 13.67 -21.01
C GLY A 254 9.81 12.27 -20.98
N ILE A 255 10.07 11.45 -19.94
CA ILE A 255 9.44 10.13 -19.81
C ILE A 255 7.92 10.22 -19.58
N TRP A 256 7.47 11.26 -18.87
CA TRP A 256 6.06 11.50 -18.57
C TRP A 256 5.44 12.35 -19.68
N THR A 257 5.03 11.68 -20.77
CA THR A 257 4.40 12.35 -21.93
C THR A 257 2.93 12.66 -21.66
N PRO A 258 2.31 13.55 -22.44
CA PRO A 258 0.85 13.79 -22.35
C PRO A 258 0.01 12.52 -22.54
N GLU A 259 0.47 11.61 -23.40
CA GLU A 259 -0.21 10.33 -23.65
C GLU A 259 -0.14 9.43 -22.42
N LEU A 260 1.05 9.30 -21.79
CA LEU A 260 1.20 8.54 -20.55
C LEU A 260 0.36 9.14 -19.42
N GLU A 261 0.33 10.47 -19.31
CA GLU A 261 -0.50 11.16 -18.32
C GLU A 261 -1.99 10.88 -18.53
N ALA A 262 -2.46 10.86 -19.79
CA ALA A 262 -3.83 10.52 -20.12
C ALA A 262 -4.17 9.07 -19.76
N GLU A 263 -3.25 8.12 -20.00
CA GLU A 263 -3.41 6.72 -19.60
C GLU A 263 -3.50 6.59 -18.07
N VAL A 264 -2.59 7.21 -17.33
CA VAL A 264 -2.59 7.21 -15.86
C VAL A 264 -3.88 7.83 -15.31
N ARG A 265 -4.35 8.93 -15.90
CA ARG A 265 -5.63 9.53 -15.55
C ARG A 265 -6.79 8.55 -15.73
N ALA A 266 -6.84 7.88 -16.87
CA ALA A 266 -7.88 6.89 -17.15
C ALA A 266 -7.85 5.72 -16.16
N MET A 267 -6.66 5.25 -15.76
CA MET A 267 -6.49 4.21 -14.74
C MET A 267 -7.07 4.66 -13.39
N ILE A 268 -6.76 5.87 -12.94
CA ILE A 268 -7.26 6.41 -11.66
C ILE A 268 -8.77 6.60 -11.71
N LEU A 269 -9.32 7.13 -12.80
CA LEU A 269 -10.77 7.29 -12.97
C LEU A 269 -11.50 5.94 -12.94
N LYS A 270 -10.94 4.92 -13.58
CA LYS A 270 -11.48 3.55 -13.51
C LYS A 270 -11.44 2.99 -12.10
N ALA A 271 -10.36 3.22 -11.37
CA ALA A 271 -10.25 2.82 -9.97
C ALA A 271 -11.33 3.50 -9.08
N VAL A 272 -11.62 4.78 -9.31
CA VAL A 272 -12.71 5.48 -8.60
C VAL A 272 -14.06 4.81 -8.85
N GLU A 273 -14.37 4.42 -10.09
CA GLU A 273 -15.61 3.71 -10.41
C GLU A 273 -15.72 2.37 -9.67
N LEU A 274 -14.65 1.58 -9.67
CA LEU A 274 -14.59 0.27 -9.02
C LEU A 274 -14.71 0.39 -7.50
N GLU A 275 -14.03 1.36 -6.90
CA GLU A 275 -14.08 1.58 -5.46
C GLU A 275 -15.46 2.07 -4.99
N VAL A 276 -16.12 2.93 -5.76
CA VAL A 276 -17.50 3.36 -5.48
C VAL A 276 -18.48 2.19 -5.60
N ALA A 277 -18.31 1.32 -6.60
CA ALA A 277 -19.12 0.11 -6.75
C ALA A 277 -18.92 -0.86 -5.58
N TYR A 278 -17.68 -1.06 -5.14
CA TYR A 278 -17.35 -1.86 -3.96
C TYR A 278 -18.00 -1.31 -2.69
N ALA A 279 -17.90 -0.01 -2.44
CA ALA A 279 -18.52 0.62 -1.26
C ALA A 279 -20.06 0.46 -1.27
N GLN A 280 -20.68 0.56 -2.44
CA GLN A 280 -22.12 0.37 -2.60
C GLN A 280 -22.55 -1.09 -2.35
N ASP A 281 -21.75 -2.06 -2.81
CA ASP A 281 -22.02 -3.49 -2.59
C ASP A 281 -21.84 -3.88 -1.11
N CYS A 282 -20.85 -3.31 -0.44
CA CYS A 282 -20.67 -3.52 1.02
C CYS A 282 -21.84 -2.98 1.85
N MET A 283 -22.45 -1.86 1.42
CA MET A 283 -23.48 -1.14 2.21
C MET A 283 -24.65 -0.66 1.35
N PRO A 284 -25.44 -1.54 0.75
CA PRO A 284 -26.48 -1.16 -0.20
C PRO A 284 -27.58 -0.27 0.43
N ARG A 285 -27.79 -0.35 1.74
CA ARG A 285 -28.80 0.44 2.49
C ARG A 285 -28.19 1.50 3.41
N GLY A 286 -26.84 1.60 3.43
CA GLY A 286 -26.13 2.44 4.38
C GLY A 286 -26.17 1.91 5.82
N ILE A 287 -25.11 2.18 6.57
CA ILE A 287 -24.97 1.80 7.99
C ILE A 287 -24.14 2.87 8.72
N LEU A 288 -24.29 2.98 10.02
CA LEU A 288 -23.41 3.82 10.88
C LEU A 288 -23.31 5.29 10.43
N GLY A 289 -24.34 5.81 9.75
CA GLY A 289 -24.31 7.15 9.17
C GLY A 289 -23.57 7.27 7.84
N LEU A 290 -23.10 6.14 7.29
CA LEU A 290 -22.44 6.04 5.99
C LEU A 290 -23.46 5.67 4.90
N ASN A 291 -23.24 6.18 3.69
CA ASN A 291 -24.02 5.82 2.51
C ASN A 291 -23.21 5.95 1.23
N ALA A 292 -23.71 5.38 0.13
CA ALA A 292 -23.01 5.34 -1.16
C ALA A 292 -22.65 6.74 -1.70
N GLY A 293 -23.47 7.78 -1.42
CA GLY A 293 -23.18 9.15 -1.86
C GLY A 293 -21.93 9.72 -1.19
N LEU A 294 -21.81 9.55 0.14
CA LEU A 294 -20.64 10.00 0.90
C LEU A 294 -19.37 9.26 0.45
N PHE A 295 -19.47 7.96 0.14
CA PHE A 295 -18.32 7.22 -0.37
C PHE A 295 -17.89 7.69 -1.76
N ARG A 296 -18.84 8.02 -2.64
CA ARG A 296 -18.50 8.61 -3.94
C ARG A 296 -17.71 9.91 -3.77
N GLU A 297 -18.21 10.83 -2.94
CA GLU A 297 -17.52 12.10 -2.65
C GLU A 297 -16.14 11.86 -2.05
N TYR A 298 -16.02 10.89 -1.12
CA TYR A 298 -14.76 10.59 -0.47
C TYR A 298 -13.73 9.99 -1.43
N VAL A 299 -14.12 9.02 -2.25
CA VAL A 299 -13.21 8.39 -3.21
C VAL A 299 -12.75 9.39 -4.28
N GLN A 300 -13.66 10.27 -4.73
CA GLN A 300 -13.32 11.38 -5.62
C GLN A 300 -12.35 12.36 -4.97
N TYR A 301 -12.57 12.74 -3.72
CA TYR A 301 -11.65 13.57 -2.94
C TYR A 301 -10.26 12.92 -2.82
N ILE A 302 -10.22 11.64 -2.50
CA ILE A 302 -8.95 10.89 -2.42
C ILE A 302 -8.24 10.88 -3.76
N ALA A 303 -8.95 10.62 -4.87
CA ALA A 303 -8.37 10.62 -6.21
C ALA A 303 -7.78 11.99 -6.59
N ASP A 304 -8.47 13.09 -6.29
CA ASP A 304 -7.94 14.44 -6.52
C ASP A 304 -6.64 14.69 -5.76
N ARG A 305 -6.53 14.22 -4.53
CA ARG A 305 -5.26 14.28 -3.78
C ARG A 305 -4.15 13.45 -4.40
N ARG A 306 -4.48 12.33 -5.06
CA ARG A 306 -3.50 11.51 -5.79
C ARG A 306 -3.03 12.22 -7.06
N PHE A 307 -3.97 12.85 -7.79
CA PHE A 307 -3.62 13.70 -8.92
C PHE A 307 -2.66 14.84 -8.52
N ASP A 308 -2.97 15.58 -7.46
CA ASP A 308 -2.10 16.65 -6.95
C ASP A 308 -0.69 16.14 -6.63
N ARG A 309 -0.59 15.01 -5.94
CA ARG A 309 0.71 14.44 -5.55
C ARG A 309 1.53 13.93 -6.74
N LEU A 310 0.87 13.55 -7.85
CA LEU A 310 1.50 13.21 -9.12
C LEU A 310 1.78 14.43 -9.99
N ASN A 311 1.50 15.65 -9.51
CA ASN A 311 1.55 16.90 -10.27
C ASN A 311 0.66 16.87 -11.51
N MET A 312 -0.55 16.33 -11.39
CA MET A 312 -1.60 16.30 -12.39
C MET A 312 -2.77 17.20 -11.95
N ALA A 313 -3.52 17.73 -12.90
CA ALA A 313 -4.72 18.52 -12.57
C ALA A 313 -5.80 17.65 -11.90
N GLN A 314 -6.47 18.17 -10.89
CA GLN A 314 -7.64 17.55 -10.26
C GLN A 314 -8.77 17.32 -11.27
N GLU A 315 -9.64 16.36 -11.01
CA GLU A 315 -10.75 15.99 -11.88
C GLU A 315 -12.12 16.38 -11.27
N PHE A 316 -12.31 16.19 -9.96
CA PHE A 316 -13.62 16.20 -9.34
C PHE A 316 -13.89 17.47 -8.54
N GLY A 317 -12.91 18.07 -7.89
CA GLY A 317 -13.06 19.19 -6.98
C GLY A 317 -13.90 18.83 -5.72
N SER A 318 -13.95 17.55 -5.34
CA SER A 318 -14.74 17.05 -4.23
C SER A 318 -14.14 17.46 -2.87
N GLN A 319 -15.00 17.63 -1.87
CA GLN A 319 -14.57 17.89 -0.49
C GLN A 319 -14.52 16.59 0.33
N ASN A 320 -13.76 16.61 1.43
CA ASN A 320 -13.67 15.45 2.32
C ASN A 320 -14.93 15.34 3.20
N PRO A 321 -15.82 14.35 2.98
CA PRO A 321 -16.99 14.13 3.83
C PRO A 321 -16.64 13.45 5.16
N PHE A 322 -15.41 12.94 5.32
CA PHE A 322 -14.92 12.26 6.52
C PHE A 322 -13.66 12.94 7.09
N PRO A 323 -13.75 14.21 7.57
CA PRO A 323 -12.56 14.94 8.03
C PRO A 323 -11.83 14.23 9.17
N TRP A 324 -12.50 13.41 9.97
CA TRP A 324 -11.93 12.60 11.03
C TRP A 324 -10.92 11.56 10.54
N MET A 325 -10.99 11.14 9.27
CA MET A 325 -9.99 10.24 8.68
C MET A 325 -8.60 10.88 8.60
N SER A 326 -8.54 12.20 8.41
CA SER A 326 -7.26 12.91 8.45
C SER A 326 -6.64 12.93 9.85
N GLU A 327 -7.48 13.00 10.88
CA GLU A 327 -7.03 12.92 12.28
C GLU A 327 -6.39 11.55 12.57
N VAL A 328 -6.99 10.46 12.07
CA VAL A 328 -6.45 9.10 12.25
C VAL A 328 -5.11 8.93 11.52
N ALA A 329 -4.98 9.46 10.30
CA ALA A 329 -3.73 9.42 9.56
C ALA A 329 -2.60 10.23 10.24
N ASP A 330 -2.95 11.31 10.93
CA ASP A 330 -2.02 12.19 11.64
C ASP A 330 -1.70 11.73 13.09
N LEU A 331 -2.38 10.72 13.61
CA LEU A 331 -2.22 10.21 15.00
C LEU A 331 -0.82 9.66 15.32
N SER A 332 0.16 9.84 14.46
CA SER A 332 1.58 9.58 14.77
C SER A 332 2.14 10.48 15.89
N LYS A 333 1.39 11.44 16.40
CA LYS A 333 1.94 12.50 17.25
C LYS A 333 1.65 12.41 18.73
N GLU A 334 0.57 11.79 19.21
CA GLU A 334 0.29 11.77 20.66
C GLU A 334 -0.57 10.54 21.06
N ALA A 335 0.04 9.37 21.16
CA ALA A 335 -0.55 8.32 21.98
C ALA A 335 -0.29 8.68 23.45
N ASN A 336 -1.35 8.93 24.21
CA ASN A 336 -1.24 9.28 25.62
C ASN A 336 -0.68 8.07 26.38
N PHE A 337 0.49 8.25 26.99
CA PHE A 337 1.28 7.22 27.68
C PHE A 337 0.48 6.37 28.68
N PHE A 338 -0.64 6.84 29.17
CA PHE A 338 -1.45 6.22 30.21
C PHE A 338 -2.65 5.41 29.71
N GLU A 339 -3.06 5.53 28.46
CA GLU A 339 -4.31 4.93 27.97
C GLU A 339 -4.15 3.74 27.03
N THR A 340 -2.98 3.57 26.43
CA THR A 340 -2.67 2.42 25.56
C THR A 340 -1.27 1.92 25.88
N LYS A 341 -1.06 0.59 25.85
CA LYS A 341 0.28 0.02 25.80
C LYS A 341 0.97 0.62 24.58
N VAL A 342 1.88 1.55 24.80
CA VAL A 342 2.54 2.32 23.74
C VAL A 342 3.58 1.42 23.09
N THR A 343 3.18 0.63 22.10
CA THR A 343 4.11 -0.18 21.29
C THR A 343 5.16 0.70 20.58
N ALA A 344 4.82 1.95 20.28
CA ALA A 344 5.76 2.94 19.73
C ALA A 344 6.91 3.33 20.68
N TYR A 345 6.85 2.97 21.97
CA TYR A 345 7.86 3.36 22.95
C TYR A 345 8.90 2.28 23.27
N GLN A 346 8.70 1.06 22.81
CA GLN A 346 9.62 -0.05 23.13
C GLN A 346 10.99 0.07 22.44
N ASN A 347 11.13 0.94 21.44
CA ASN A 347 12.39 1.12 20.72
C ASN A 347 13.25 2.31 21.17
N ALA A 348 12.77 3.15 22.08
CA ALA A 348 13.55 4.26 22.64
C ALA A 348 14.30 3.90 23.95
N GLY A 349 14.13 2.68 24.44
CA GLY A 349 14.91 2.17 25.56
C GLY A 349 16.32 1.81 25.09
N ALA A 350 17.18 2.79 24.93
CA ALA A 350 18.59 2.54 25.05
C ALA A 350 18.80 1.83 26.39
N LEU A 351 19.27 0.60 26.34
CA LEU A 351 19.84 -0.06 27.49
C LEU A 351 21.11 0.74 27.87
N GLU A 352 20.96 1.69 28.77
CA GLU A 352 22.13 2.21 29.53
C GLU A 352 22.45 1.15 30.55
N TRP A 353 23.63 0.53 30.38
CA TRP A 353 24.29 -0.34 31.34
C TRP A 353 25.19 0.50 32.27
#